data_3a0dd622e44689e39de2bf3f8c1b26b3
#
_entry.id   3a0dd622e44689e39de2bf3f8c1b26b3
#
_cell.length_a   1.000
_cell.length_b   1.000
_cell.length_c   1.000
_cell.angle_alpha   90.00
_cell.angle_beta   90.00
_cell.angle_gamma   90.00
#
_symmetry.space_group_name_H-M   'P 1'
#
loop_
_entity.id
_entity.type
_entity.pdbx_description
1 polymer ?
#
loop_
_entity_poly.entity_id
_entity_poly.type
_entity_poly.pdbx_seq_one_letter_code
_entity_poly.pdbx_strand_id
1 'polypeptide(L)'
;YRMQTRFARFQNVPELLTLYRQVADVRTNEDLDLPVPSLAGGQAETVVVEPSDVLVDYVADLASRAERIRNRAVDPSEDNMLKVTGDGRRAALDLRLVGEDAPTDSGKLTVAAQRIAAIHHATRDHRYTDETNQLTLRPGALQLVFCDVSTPAADGWNAYDELRALLVRRGVDHGSIRYMQDAKTDVAKAKLFAACRDGTVSVLIGSTETMGVGTNVQTRAIAMHHLDAPWRPADIEQRDGRILRQGNQNPEVRVL
;
A
#
# COMPACT_ATOMS: atom_id res chain seq x y z
N TYR A 1 12.51 24.63 -17.53
CA TYR A 1 13.29 23.83 -16.56
C TYR A 1 13.94 24.78 -15.57
N ARG A 2 13.55 24.72 -14.31
CA ARG A 2 14.26 25.39 -13.21
C ARG A 2 15.38 24.45 -12.76
N MET A 3 16.62 24.77 -13.03
CA MET A 3 17.75 24.04 -12.46
C MET A 3 17.72 24.22 -10.95
N GLN A 4 17.58 23.13 -10.21
CA GLN A 4 17.73 23.13 -8.75
C GLN A 4 18.96 22.31 -8.40
N THR A 5 19.82 22.90 -7.58
CA THR A 5 20.93 22.16 -6.99
C THR A 5 20.37 21.16 -5.98
N ARG A 6 20.63 19.88 -6.22
CA ARG A 6 20.26 18.79 -5.29
C ARG A 6 21.50 18.01 -4.94
N PHE A 7 21.57 17.52 -3.71
CA PHE A 7 22.57 16.53 -3.34
C PHE A 7 22.26 15.23 -4.11
N ALA A 8 23.10 14.93 -5.11
CA ALA A 8 22.91 13.77 -5.97
C ALA A 8 23.89 12.63 -5.66
N ARG A 9 24.99 12.93 -4.98
CA ARG A 9 26.00 11.95 -4.57
C ARG A 9 26.57 12.34 -3.22
N PHE A 10 26.70 11.35 -2.34
CA PHE A 10 27.51 11.49 -1.14
C PHE A 10 28.94 11.12 -1.49
N GLN A 11 29.88 12.00 -1.12
CA GLN A 11 31.31 11.70 -1.16
C GLN A 11 31.78 11.35 0.25
N ASN A 12 32.82 10.51 0.34
CA ASN A 12 33.42 10.11 1.62
C ASN A 12 32.43 9.46 2.60
N VAL A 13 31.52 8.62 2.07
CA VAL A 13 30.56 7.89 2.91
C VAL A 13 31.25 7.05 4.01
N PRO A 14 32.38 6.36 3.74
CA PRO A 14 33.07 5.61 4.79
C PRO A 14 33.56 6.48 5.95
N GLU A 15 34.14 7.64 5.68
CA GLU A 15 34.59 8.57 6.72
C GLU A 15 33.41 9.15 7.49
N LEU A 16 32.33 9.53 6.79
CA LEU A 16 31.10 10.01 7.42
C LEU A 16 30.51 8.95 8.37
N LEU A 17 30.44 7.70 7.93
CA LEU A 17 29.94 6.59 8.75
C LEU A 17 30.88 6.33 9.95
N THR A 18 32.20 6.47 9.77
CA THR A 18 33.16 6.31 10.85
C THR A 18 32.97 7.40 11.92
N LEU A 19 32.82 8.65 11.52
CA LEU A 19 32.53 9.76 12.43
C LEU A 19 31.16 9.59 13.11
N TYR A 20 30.14 9.17 12.37
CA TYR A 20 28.81 8.96 12.90
C TYR A 20 28.80 7.86 13.98
N ARG A 21 29.50 6.76 13.73
CA ARG A 21 29.62 5.62 14.68
C ARG A 21 30.37 5.99 15.98
N GLN A 22 31.11 7.09 16.03
CA GLN A 22 31.73 7.55 17.27
C GLN A 22 30.72 8.11 18.29
N VAL A 23 29.56 8.59 17.78
CA VAL A 23 28.53 9.26 18.59
C VAL A 23 27.16 8.57 18.53
N ALA A 24 27.00 7.58 17.64
CA ALA A 24 25.76 6.86 17.45
C ALA A 24 26.01 5.34 17.39
N ASP A 25 25.23 4.56 18.13
CA ASP A 25 25.14 3.11 17.98
C ASP A 25 24.12 2.81 16.88
N VAL A 26 24.60 2.30 15.74
CA VAL A 26 23.77 1.95 14.58
C VAL A 26 23.57 0.43 14.59
N ARG A 27 22.33 0.02 14.70
CA ARG A 27 21.91 -1.38 14.61
C ARG A 27 20.97 -1.53 13.41
N THR A 28 21.29 -2.47 12.55
CA THR A 28 20.38 -2.88 11.46
C THR A 28 19.43 -3.98 11.95
N ASN A 29 18.38 -4.28 11.19
CA ASN A 29 17.50 -5.41 11.53
C ASN A 29 18.26 -6.74 11.59
N GLU A 30 19.33 -6.88 10.82
CA GLU A 30 20.21 -8.08 10.82
C GLU A 30 21.02 -8.21 12.11
N ASP A 31 21.34 -7.07 12.76
CA ASP A 31 22.06 -7.03 14.04
C ASP A 31 21.15 -7.32 15.25
N LEU A 32 19.83 -7.29 15.04
CA LEU A 32 18.82 -7.44 16.07
C LEU A 32 18.03 -8.72 15.79
N ASP A 33 18.19 -9.73 16.66
CA ASP A 33 17.37 -10.95 16.63
C ASP A 33 15.96 -10.64 17.19
N LEU A 34 15.19 -9.83 16.46
CA LEU A 34 13.84 -9.44 16.84
C LEU A 34 12.84 -10.50 16.39
N PRO A 35 11.86 -10.87 17.23
CA PRO A 35 10.79 -11.78 16.85
C PRO A 35 9.82 -11.07 15.89
N VAL A 36 10.14 -11.10 14.61
CA VAL A 36 9.30 -10.61 13.52
C VAL A 36 8.79 -11.78 12.67
N PRO A 37 7.59 -11.67 12.08
CA PRO A 37 7.07 -12.74 11.21
C PRO A 37 7.94 -12.93 9.98
N SER A 38 8.01 -14.16 9.48
CA SER A 38 8.61 -14.45 8.19
C SER A 38 7.67 -14.09 7.03
N LEU A 39 8.24 -13.87 5.84
CA LEU A 39 7.43 -13.75 4.63
C LEU A 39 7.03 -15.14 4.11
N ALA A 40 5.78 -15.32 3.76
CA ALA A 40 5.27 -16.51 3.10
C ALA A 40 6.03 -16.74 1.78
N GLY A 41 6.61 -17.94 1.64
CA GLY A 41 7.45 -18.23 0.49
C GLY A 41 8.81 -17.52 0.47
N GLY A 42 9.21 -16.85 1.57
CA GLY A 42 10.51 -16.19 1.73
C GLY A 42 10.65 -14.83 1.04
N GLN A 43 9.64 -14.37 0.29
CA GLN A 43 9.66 -13.11 -0.43
C GLN A 43 8.25 -12.53 -0.65
N ALA A 44 8.18 -11.24 -1.02
CA ALA A 44 6.94 -10.64 -1.45
C ALA A 44 6.41 -11.30 -2.74
N GLU A 45 5.09 -11.52 -2.81
CA GLU A 45 4.42 -12.12 -3.95
C GLU A 45 4.07 -11.06 -4.99
N THR A 46 4.59 -11.18 -6.22
CA THR A 46 4.15 -10.34 -7.34
C THR A 46 2.95 -10.96 -8.03
N VAL A 47 1.79 -10.32 -7.93
CA VAL A 47 0.57 -10.73 -8.61
C VAL A 47 0.49 -10.03 -9.95
N VAL A 48 0.66 -10.78 -11.03
CA VAL A 48 0.55 -10.25 -12.40
C VAL A 48 -0.91 -10.31 -12.84
N VAL A 49 -1.39 -9.20 -13.41
CA VAL A 49 -2.71 -9.07 -14.01
C VAL A 49 -2.52 -8.79 -15.50
N GLU A 50 -3.12 -9.59 -16.35
CA GLU A 50 -3.06 -9.41 -17.80
C GLU A 50 -3.69 -8.06 -18.19
N PRO A 51 -3.00 -7.23 -18.98
CA PRO A 51 -3.54 -5.94 -19.41
C PRO A 51 -4.69 -6.16 -20.42
N SER A 52 -5.69 -5.28 -20.36
CA SER A 52 -6.70 -5.20 -21.43
C SER A 52 -6.11 -4.53 -22.68
N ASP A 53 -6.72 -4.77 -23.84
CA ASP A 53 -6.30 -4.10 -25.09
C ASP A 53 -6.35 -2.57 -24.94
N VAL A 54 -7.36 -2.03 -24.26
CA VAL A 54 -7.47 -0.59 -23.98
C VAL A 54 -6.28 -0.08 -23.15
N LEU A 55 -5.81 -0.85 -22.17
CA LEU A 55 -4.64 -0.47 -21.39
C LEU A 55 -3.36 -0.51 -22.24
N VAL A 56 -3.23 -1.50 -23.12
CA VAL A 56 -2.08 -1.60 -24.05
C VAL A 56 -2.05 -0.39 -24.97
N ASP A 57 -3.18 -0.02 -25.57
CA ASP A 57 -3.29 1.15 -26.46
C ASP A 57 -3.02 2.45 -25.69
N TYR A 58 -3.54 2.60 -24.48
CA TYR A 58 -3.28 3.75 -23.63
C TYR A 58 -1.78 3.90 -23.28
N VAL A 59 -1.11 2.79 -22.98
CA VAL A 59 0.35 2.80 -22.72
C VAL A 59 1.14 3.19 -23.97
N ALA A 60 0.71 2.77 -25.17
CA ALA A 60 1.31 3.19 -26.43
C ALA A 60 1.15 4.71 -26.67
N ASP A 61 -0.03 5.28 -26.33
CA ASP A 61 -0.22 6.74 -26.36
C ASP A 61 0.70 7.46 -25.38
N LEU A 62 0.81 6.97 -24.14
CA LEU A 62 1.76 7.56 -23.16
C LEU A 62 3.21 7.54 -23.67
N ALA A 63 3.62 6.49 -24.35
CA ALA A 63 4.95 6.42 -24.95
C ALA A 63 5.14 7.47 -26.05
N SER A 64 4.13 7.66 -26.93
CA SER A 64 4.10 8.70 -27.94
C SER A 64 4.16 10.10 -27.35
N ARG A 65 3.40 10.36 -26.28
CA ARG A 65 3.44 11.63 -25.54
C ARG A 65 4.83 11.89 -24.95
N ALA A 66 5.44 10.89 -24.32
CA ALA A 66 6.78 11.00 -23.76
C ALA A 66 7.83 11.33 -24.82
N GLU A 67 7.69 10.75 -26.03
CA GLU A 67 8.59 11.04 -27.14
C GLU A 67 8.44 12.48 -27.66
N ARG A 68 7.21 12.95 -27.83
CA ARG A 68 6.93 14.35 -28.22
C ARG A 68 7.52 15.35 -27.22
N ILE A 69 7.40 15.08 -25.91
CA ILE A 69 7.97 15.91 -24.85
C ILE A 69 9.50 15.91 -24.93
N ARG A 70 10.12 14.75 -25.12
CA ARG A 70 11.58 14.61 -25.27
C ARG A 70 12.09 15.40 -26.46
N ASN A 71 11.35 15.38 -27.57
CA ASN A 71 11.68 16.09 -28.81
C ASN A 71 11.28 17.58 -28.77
N ARG A 72 10.77 18.09 -27.62
CA ARG A 72 10.30 19.48 -27.44
C ARG A 72 9.20 19.88 -28.44
N ALA A 73 8.39 18.94 -28.88
CA ALA A 73 7.30 19.14 -29.83
C ALA A 73 5.98 19.59 -29.15
N VAL A 74 5.98 19.74 -27.83
CA VAL A 74 4.82 20.15 -27.03
C VAL A 74 5.27 21.15 -25.98
N ASP A 75 4.43 22.16 -25.69
CA ASP A 75 4.70 23.11 -24.62
C ASP A 75 4.62 22.40 -23.24
N PRO A 76 5.58 22.62 -22.34
CA PRO A 76 5.58 21.99 -21.00
C PRO A 76 4.34 22.31 -20.14
N SER A 77 3.62 23.40 -20.45
CA SER A 77 2.36 23.73 -19.77
C SER A 77 1.18 22.87 -20.25
N GLU A 78 1.20 22.44 -21.52
CA GLU A 78 0.21 21.55 -22.10
C GLU A 78 0.43 20.12 -21.67
N ASP A 79 1.65 19.57 -21.91
CA ASP A 79 2.03 18.23 -21.49
C ASP A 79 3.49 18.17 -21.03
N ASN A 80 3.76 17.28 -20.07
CA ASN A 80 5.09 17.09 -19.50
C ASN A 80 5.24 15.71 -18.86
N MET A 81 6.49 15.29 -18.62
CA MET A 81 6.78 13.96 -18.07
C MET A 81 6.09 13.68 -16.73
N LEU A 82 5.80 14.70 -15.92
CA LEU A 82 5.09 14.51 -14.66
C LEU A 82 3.61 14.12 -14.89
N LYS A 83 2.96 14.77 -15.88
CA LYS A 83 1.59 14.38 -16.30
C LYS A 83 1.59 12.97 -16.85
N VAL A 84 2.48 12.65 -17.80
CA VAL A 84 2.57 11.32 -18.43
C VAL A 84 2.78 10.22 -17.39
N THR A 85 3.72 10.41 -16.45
CA THR A 85 3.97 9.42 -15.41
C THR A 85 2.83 9.32 -14.39
N GLY A 86 2.15 10.44 -14.09
CA GLY A 86 0.96 10.47 -13.26
C GLY A 86 -0.21 9.72 -13.90
N ASP A 87 -0.44 9.93 -15.20
CA ASP A 87 -1.45 9.23 -15.99
C ASP A 87 -1.15 7.72 -16.06
N GLY A 88 0.11 7.36 -16.30
CA GLY A 88 0.54 5.95 -16.30
C GLY A 88 0.28 5.24 -14.96
N ARG A 89 0.55 5.89 -13.83
CA ARG A 89 0.23 5.33 -12.51
C ARG A 89 -1.27 5.15 -12.29
N ARG A 90 -2.08 6.12 -12.72
CA ARG A 90 -3.53 6.05 -12.65
C ARG A 90 -4.09 4.93 -13.51
N ALA A 91 -3.68 4.88 -14.78
CA ALA A 91 -4.10 3.82 -15.72
C ALA A 91 -3.68 2.43 -15.25
N ALA A 92 -2.48 2.29 -14.67
CA ALA A 92 -2.00 1.04 -14.11
C ALA A 92 -2.81 0.53 -12.91
N LEU A 93 -3.50 1.43 -12.18
CA LEU A 93 -4.43 1.05 -11.13
C LEU A 93 -5.81 0.74 -11.72
N ASP A 94 -6.37 1.70 -12.47
CA ASP A 94 -7.68 1.57 -13.13
C ASP A 94 -7.84 2.64 -14.22
N LEU A 95 -8.28 2.21 -15.41
CA LEU A 95 -8.44 3.07 -16.59
C LEU A 95 -9.47 4.19 -16.37
N ARG A 96 -10.47 3.98 -15.51
CA ARG A 96 -11.47 5.01 -15.15
C ARG A 96 -10.83 6.27 -14.53
N LEU A 97 -9.64 6.14 -13.95
CA LEU A 97 -8.90 7.27 -13.38
C LEU A 97 -8.26 8.20 -14.44
N VAL A 98 -8.26 7.77 -15.68
CA VAL A 98 -7.76 8.55 -16.83
C VAL A 98 -8.85 8.83 -17.86
N GLY A 99 -10.12 8.53 -17.53
CA GLY A 99 -11.28 8.80 -18.37
C GLY A 99 -11.55 7.76 -19.44
N GLU A 100 -10.92 6.59 -19.34
CA GLU A 100 -11.12 5.46 -20.26
C GLU A 100 -12.06 4.41 -19.65
N ASP A 101 -12.72 3.64 -20.48
CA ASP A 101 -13.55 2.52 -20.04
C ASP A 101 -12.68 1.37 -19.52
N ALA A 102 -12.96 0.91 -18.32
CA ALA A 102 -12.29 -0.22 -17.73
C ALA A 102 -13.17 -1.48 -17.78
N PRO A 103 -12.59 -2.66 -18.11
CA PRO A 103 -13.31 -3.91 -17.99
C PRO A 103 -13.70 -4.15 -16.53
N THR A 104 -14.97 -4.47 -16.28
CA THR A 104 -15.54 -4.57 -14.92
C THR A 104 -15.09 -5.82 -14.15
N ASP A 105 -14.65 -6.88 -14.84
CA ASP A 105 -14.45 -8.20 -14.24
C ASP A 105 -13.01 -8.72 -14.24
N SER A 106 -12.04 -8.00 -14.81
CA SER A 106 -10.67 -8.50 -15.00
C SER A 106 -9.56 -7.56 -14.55
N GLY A 107 -9.89 -6.39 -14.00
CA GLY A 107 -8.89 -5.39 -13.62
C GLY A 107 -8.15 -5.70 -12.31
N LYS A 108 -7.10 -4.92 -12.03
CA LYS A 108 -6.28 -5.04 -10.83
C LYS A 108 -7.10 -5.05 -9.53
N LEU A 109 -8.11 -4.17 -9.41
CA LEU A 109 -8.98 -4.11 -8.23
C LEU A 109 -9.78 -5.40 -8.04
N THR A 110 -10.24 -6.03 -9.12
CA THR A 110 -10.96 -7.31 -9.08
C THR A 110 -10.06 -8.43 -8.57
N VAL A 111 -8.84 -8.54 -9.09
CA VAL A 111 -7.85 -9.55 -8.65
C VAL A 111 -7.44 -9.30 -7.20
N ALA A 112 -7.20 -8.04 -6.81
CA ALA A 112 -6.90 -7.69 -5.43
C ALA A 112 -8.06 -8.08 -4.49
N ALA A 113 -9.30 -7.77 -4.84
CA ALA A 113 -10.48 -8.16 -4.06
C ALA A 113 -10.62 -9.68 -3.92
N GLN A 114 -10.32 -10.46 -4.96
CA GLN A 114 -10.31 -11.93 -4.89
C GLN A 114 -9.27 -12.43 -3.89
N ARG A 115 -8.04 -11.90 -3.95
CA ARG A 115 -6.95 -12.28 -3.03
C ARG A 115 -7.27 -11.90 -1.59
N ILE A 116 -7.72 -10.66 -1.36
CA ILE A 116 -8.10 -10.17 -0.03
C ILE A 116 -9.25 -11.01 0.55
N ALA A 117 -10.30 -11.29 -0.23
CA ALA A 117 -11.41 -12.10 0.23
C ALA A 117 -10.99 -13.55 0.53
N ALA A 118 -10.15 -14.15 -0.32
CA ALA A 118 -9.63 -15.50 -0.08
C ALA A 118 -8.83 -15.59 1.23
N ILE A 119 -7.94 -14.63 1.50
CA ILE A 119 -7.18 -14.56 2.75
C ILE A 119 -8.12 -14.31 3.93
N HIS A 120 -9.11 -13.40 3.79
CA HIS A 120 -10.10 -13.13 4.82
C HIS A 120 -10.85 -14.40 5.23
N HIS A 121 -11.36 -15.17 4.26
CA HIS A 121 -12.09 -16.40 4.54
C HIS A 121 -11.20 -17.49 5.14
N ALA A 122 -9.95 -17.60 4.69
CA ALA A 122 -9.01 -18.58 5.22
C ALA A 122 -8.58 -18.27 6.67
N THR A 123 -8.59 -17.00 7.07
CA THR A 123 -8.09 -16.55 8.37
C THR A 123 -9.15 -16.07 9.35
N ARG A 124 -10.44 -16.20 8.99
CA ARG A 124 -11.57 -15.71 9.79
C ARG A 124 -11.68 -16.29 11.19
N ASP A 125 -11.14 -17.50 11.40
CA ASP A 125 -11.20 -18.22 12.68
C ASP A 125 -9.88 -18.12 13.48
N HIS A 126 -8.86 -17.38 12.96
CA HIS A 126 -7.62 -17.15 13.67
C HIS A 126 -7.88 -16.41 14.99
N ARG A 127 -7.27 -16.89 16.07
CA ARG A 127 -7.41 -16.31 17.40
C ARG A 127 -6.18 -15.51 17.77
N TYR A 128 -6.42 -14.38 18.40
CA TYR A 128 -5.39 -13.43 18.83
C TYR A 128 -5.59 -13.06 20.28
N THR A 129 -4.54 -12.61 20.93
CA THR A 129 -4.58 -12.14 22.32
C THR A 129 -4.40 -10.61 22.37
N ASP A 130 -4.93 -10.01 23.42
CA ASP A 130 -4.70 -8.61 23.74
C ASP A 130 -3.36 -8.41 24.50
N GLU A 131 -3.11 -7.19 24.95
CA GLU A 131 -1.90 -6.82 25.71
C GLU A 131 -1.78 -7.53 27.07
N THR A 132 -2.87 -8.11 27.57
CA THR A 132 -2.91 -8.89 28.82
C THR A 132 -2.81 -10.40 28.59
N ASN A 133 -2.50 -10.84 27.36
CA ASN A 133 -2.48 -12.23 26.91
C ASN A 133 -3.85 -12.94 27.02
N GLN A 134 -4.95 -12.20 27.09
CA GLN A 134 -6.30 -12.78 27.05
C GLN A 134 -6.79 -12.84 25.60
N LEU A 135 -7.53 -13.90 25.28
CA LEU A 135 -8.14 -14.04 23.95
C LEU A 135 -9.09 -12.86 23.68
N THR A 136 -8.87 -12.21 22.55
CA THR A 136 -9.79 -11.18 22.08
C THR A 136 -11.16 -11.78 21.74
N LEU A 137 -12.21 -11.01 21.94
CA LEU A 137 -13.59 -11.47 21.75
C LEU A 137 -13.84 -11.92 20.30
N ARG A 138 -13.28 -11.22 19.34
CA ARG A 138 -13.50 -11.46 17.91
C ARG A 138 -12.31 -12.18 17.29
N PRO A 139 -12.53 -13.29 16.57
CA PRO A 139 -11.50 -13.91 15.74
C PRO A 139 -11.28 -13.13 14.45
N GLY A 140 -10.35 -13.58 13.64
CA GLY A 140 -10.07 -13.08 12.31
C GLY A 140 -8.82 -12.20 12.25
N ALA A 141 -8.06 -12.35 11.16
CA ALA A 141 -6.87 -11.57 10.90
C ALA A 141 -7.20 -10.21 10.27
N LEU A 142 -6.25 -9.29 10.33
CA LEU A 142 -6.28 -7.99 9.69
C LEU A 142 -5.47 -8.02 8.39
N GLN A 143 -5.97 -7.35 7.36
CA GLN A 143 -5.24 -7.10 6.13
C GLN A 143 -5.08 -5.60 5.91
N LEU A 144 -3.89 -5.17 5.51
CA LEU A 144 -3.56 -3.78 5.20
C LEU A 144 -3.52 -3.59 3.69
N VAL A 145 -4.19 -2.56 3.19
CA VAL A 145 -4.24 -2.26 1.76
C VAL A 145 -3.73 -0.84 1.53
N PHE A 146 -2.65 -0.70 0.78
CA PHE A 146 -2.06 0.59 0.42
C PHE A 146 -2.45 0.99 -1.00
N CYS A 147 -3.03 2.20 -1.12
CA CYS A 147 -3.37 2.83 -2.38
C CYS A 147 -3.24 4.35 -2.26
N ASP A 148 -2.27 4.92 -2.98
CA ASP A 148 -1.98 6.37 -2.95
C ASP A 148 -2.69 7.13 -4.07
N VAL A 149 -2.97 6.45 -5.19
CA VAL A 149 -3.36 7.11 -6.44
C VAL A 149 -4.82 7.55 -6.46
N SER A 150 -5.72 6.83 -5.78
CA SER A 150 -7.17 7.06 -5.81
C SER A 150 -7.77 7.07 -4.42
N THR A 151 -7.34 8.03 -3.60
CA THR A 151 -7.93 8.23 -2.27
C THR A 151 -9.36 8.75 -2.38
N PRO A 152 -10.26 8.43 -1.41
CA PRO A 152 -11.63 8.89 -1.44
C PRO A 152 -11.74 10.41 -1.53
N ALA A 153 -12.52 10.89 -2.48
CA ALA A 153 -12.91 12.28 -2.65
C ALA A 153 -14.43 12.45 -2.44
N ALA A 154 -14.88 13.68 -2.23
CA ALA A 154 -16.29 13.95 -1.98
C ALA A 154 -17.20 13.54 -3.16
N ASP A 155 -16.67 13.66 -4.37
CA ASP A 155 -17.41 13.39 -5.60
C ASP A 155 -16.62 12.47 -6.54
N GLY A 156 -17.34 11.58 -7.22
CA GLY A 156 -16.81 10.74 -8.27
C GLY A 156 -16.40 9.33 -7.84
N TRP A 157 -16.07 8.53 -8.84
CA TRP A 157 -15.58 7.17 -8.65
C TRP A 157 -14.19 7.17 -8.03
N ASN A 158 -13.93 6.23 -7.11
CA ASN A 158 -12.61 6.01 -6.53
C ASN A 158 -12.35 4.52 -6.27
N ALA A 159 -11.08 4.15 -6.24
CA ALA A 159 -10.66 2.76 -6.09
C ALA A 159 -11.00 2.17 -4.71
N TYR A 160 -11.09 2.99 -3.67
CA TYR A 160 -11.41 2.52 -2.31
C TYR A 160 -12.85 2.01 -2.22
N ASP A 161 -13.81 2.80 -2.74
CA ASP A 161 -15.22 2.42 -2.74
C ASP A 161 -15.49 1.25 -3.68
N GLU A 162 -14.83 1.20 -4.84
CA GLU A 162 -14.90 0.04 -5.73
C GLU A 162 -14.35 -1.21 -5.06
N LEU A 163 -13.16 -1.14 -4.47
CA LEU A 163 -12.57 -2.29 -3.77
C LEU A 163 -13.48 -2.77 -2.63
N ARG A 164 -14.03 -1.85 -1.83
CA ARG A 164 -15.00 -2.20 -0.77
C ARG A 164 -16.22 -2.90 -1.33
N ALA A 165 -16.82 -2.39 -2.41
CA ALA A 165 -17.95 -3.01 -3.06
C ALA A 165 -17.62 -4.42 -3.59
N LEU A 166 -16.43 -4.59 -4.19
CA LEU A 166 -15.93 -5.88 -4.65
C LEU A 166 -15.74 -6.87 -3.50
N LEU A 167 -15.24 -6.43 -2.35
CA LEU A 167 -15.05 -7.25 -1.16
C LEU A 167 -16.38 -7.66 -0.54
N VAL A 168 -17.33 -6.74 -0.43
CA VAL A 168 -18.69 -7.02 0.09
C VAL A 168 -19.40 -8.06 -0.80
N ARG A 169 -19.31 -7.93 -2.12
CA ARG A 169 -19.83 -8.95 -3.07
C ARG A 169 -19.20 -10.33 -2.88
N ARG A 170 -17.99 -10.39 -2.29
CA ARG A 170 -17.25 -11.63 -1.96
C ARG A 170 -17.44 -12.09 -0.52
N GLY A 171 -18.41 -11.52 0.21
CA GLY A 171 -18.78 -11.96 1.56
C GLY A 171 -17.94 -11.38 2.69
N VAL A 172 -17.13 -10.33 2.45
CA VAL A 172 -16.50 -9.59 3.54
C VAL A 172 -17.51 -8.60 4.10
N ASP A 173 -17.69 -8.58 5.42
CA ASP A 173 -18.64 -7.67 6.06
C ASP A 173 -18.28 -6.21 5.81
N HIS A 174 -19.25 -5.42 5.32
CA HIS A 174 -19.08 -3.99 5.05
C HIS A 174 -18.56 -3.22 6.28
N GLY A 175 -19.07 -3.57 7.47
CA GLY A 175 -18.69 -2.94 8.72
C GLY A 175 -17.25 -3.22 9.15
N SER A 176 -16.64 -4.30 8.65
CA SER A 176 -15.25 -4.68 8.94
C SER A 176 -14.21 -4.07 7.99
N ILE A 177 -14.65 -3.37 6.94
CA ILE A 177 -13.77 -2.65 6.00
C ILE A 177 -13.75 -1.18 6.39
N ARG A 178 -12.57 -0.61 6.64
CA ARG A 178 -12.40 0.79 7.06
C ARG A 178 -11.36 1.50 6.22
N TYR A 179 -11.53 2.81 6.10
CA TYR A 179 -10.57 3.71 5.48
C TYR A 179 -9.83 4.51 6.54
N MET A 180 -8.53 4.62 6.40
CA MET A 180 -7.71 5.44 7.30
C MET A 180 -8.09 6.92 7.21
N GLN A 181 -8.52 7.38 6.06
CA GLN A 181 -8.96 8.76 5.79
C GLN A 181 -10.22 9.17 6.57
N ASP A 182 -11.03 8.20 7.03
CA ASP A 182 -12.21 8.48 7.87
C ASP A 182 -11.81 8.92 9.29
N ALA A 183 -10.61 8.56 9.73
CA ALA A 183 -10.07 8.90 11.04
C ALA A 183 -9.27 10.22 11.01
N LYS A 184 -9.96 11.36 10.94
CA LYS A 184 -9.34 12.70 10.80
C LYS A 184 -8.70 13.26 12.06
N THR A 185 -9.05 12.74 13.25
CA THR A 185 -8.52 13.20 14.53
C THR A 185 -7.73 12.09 15.21
N ASP A 186 -6.82 12.44 16.12
CA ASP A 186 -6.03 11.44 16.86
C ASP A 186 -6.91 10.51 17.70
N VAL A 187 -8.03 11.03 18.23
CA VAL A 187 -9.02 10.20 18.95
C VAL A 187 -9.69 9.21 18.01
N ALA A 188 -10.06 9.64 16.79
CA ALA A 188 -10.65 8.74 15.80
C ALA A 188 -9.64 7.70 15.31
N LYS A 189 -8.37 8.08 15.13
CA LYS A 189 -7.28 7.14 14.78
C LYS A 189 -7.07 6.10 15.89
N ALA A 190 -7.03 6.53 17.15
CA ALA A 190 -6.88 5.63 18.29
C ALA A 190 -8.04 4.60 18.36
N LYS A 191 -9.28 5.04 18.13
CA LYS A 191 -10.46 4.16 18.06
C LYS A 191 -10.37 3.18 16.88
N LEU A 192 -9.95 3.64 15.71
CA LEU A 192 -9.77 2.80 14.52
C LEU A 192 -8.70 1.73 14.77
N PHE A 193 -7.56 2.11 15.37
CA PHE A 193 -6.49 1.16 15.68
C PHE A 193 -6.92 0.15 16.77
N ALA A 194 -7.70 0.57 17.76
CA ALA A 194 -8.28 -0.34 18.72
C ALA A 194 -9.21 -1.35 18.01
N ALA A 195 -10.06 -0.90 17.09
CA ALA A 195 -10.93 -1.75 16.30
C ALA A 195 -10.16 -2.72 15.36
N CYS A 196 -8.99 -2.34 14.90
CA CYS A 196 -8.08 -3.26 14.18
C CYS A 196 -7.51 -4.34 15.12
N ARG A 197 -7.13 -3.97 16.36
CA ARG A 197 -6.57 -4.91 17.33
C ARG A 197 -7.61 -5.86 17.95
N ASP A 198 -8.85 -5.43 18.12
CA ASP A 198 -9.91 -6.25 18.70
C ASP A 198 -10.62 -7.17 17.69
N GLY A 199 -10.33 -7.01 16.37
CA GLY A 199 -10.91 -7.81 15.29
C GLY A 199 -12.24 -7.28 14.75
N THR A 200 -12.66 -6.06 15.13
CA THR A 200 -13.79 -5.38 14.50
C THR A 200 -13.51 -5.00 13.04
N VAL A 201 -12.26 -4.64 12.76
CA VAL A 201 -11.78 -4.32 11.41
C VAL A 201 -10.93 -5.47 10.89
N SER A 202 -11.28 -6.01 9.74
CA SER A 202 -10.56 -7.07 9.05
C SER A 202 -9.78 -6.57 7.82
N VAL A 203 -10.19 -5.42 7.24
CA VAL A 203 -9.50 -4.79 6.12
C VAL A 203 -9.37 -3.29 6.40
N LEU A 204 -8.14 -2.80 6.46
CA LEU A 204 -7.83 -1.38 6.59
C LEU A 204 -7.21 -0.88 5.29
N ILE A 205 -7.86 0.09 4.63
CA ILE A 205 -7.40 0.68 3.38
C ILE A 205 -6.89 2.11 3.67
N GLY A 206 -5.72 2.45 3.16
CA GLY A 206 -5.17 3.78 3.33
C GLY A 206 -4.02 4.09 2.37
N SER A 207 -3.53 5.33 2.43
CA SER A 207 -2.35 5.76 1.68
C SER A 207 -1.08 5.66 2.51
N THR A 208 0.08 5.72 1.85
CA THR A 208 1.38 5.81 2.54
C THR A 208 1.41 6.96 3.53
N GLU A 209 0.86 8.11 3.15
CA GLU A 209 0.81 9.29 4.02
C GLU A 209 -0.01 9.04 5.29
N THR A 210 -1.19 8.43 5.15
CA THR A 210 -2.12 8.25 6.28
C THR A 210 -1.77 7.07 7.18
N MET A 211 -1.21 5.99 6.62
CA MET A 211 -0.79 4.79 7.36
C MET A 211 0.72 4.75 7.65
N GLY A 212 1.50 5.69 7.09
CA GLY A 212 2.96 5.71 7.20
C GLY A 212 3.48 6.08 8.58
N VAL A 213 2.72 6.78 9.44
CA VAL A 213 3.17 7.25 10.75
C VAL A 213 2.22 6.78 11.85
N GLY A 214 2.78 6.23 12.94
CA GLY A 214 2.04 5.93 14.18
C GLY A 214 1.02 4.79 14.12
N THR A 215 0.93 4.06 13.00
CA THR A 215 -0.01 2.96 12.85
C THR A 215 0.50 1.72 13.59
N ASN A 216 -0.08 1.40 14.75
CA ASN A 216 0.29 0.25 15.57
C ASN A 216 -0.85 -0.78 15.55
N VAL A 217 -0.96 -1.52 14.41
CA VAL A 217 -2.02 -2.50 14.15
C VAL A 217 -1.49 -3.87 13.74
N GLN A 218 -0.17 -4.08 13.86
CA GLN A 218 0.51 -5.29 13.39
C GLN A 218 0.06 -6.58 14.09
N THR A 219 -0.43 -6.51 15.33
CA THR A 219 -0.74 -7.68 16.15
C THR A 219 -1.48 -8.79 15.40
N ARG A 220 -2.43 -8.42 14.56
CA ARG A 220 -3.25 -9.33 13.76
C ARG A 220 -2.98 -9.28 12.26
N ALA A 221 -2.06 -8.43 11.81
CA ALA A 221 -1.81 -8.21 10.39
C ALA A 221 -1.23 -9.47 9.75
N ILE A 222 -1.97 -10.11 8.85
CA ILE A 222 -1.58 -11.35 8.16
C ILE A 222 -1.16 -11.11 6.72
N ALA A 223 -1.69 -10.06 6.09
CA ALA A 223 -1.35 -9.71 4.72
C ALA A 223 -1.32 -8.19 4.50
N MET A 224 -0.48 -7.78 3.58
CA MET A 224 -0.34 -6.43 3.07
C MET A 224 -0.44 -6.45 1.55
N HIS A 225 -1.23 -5.51 1.00
CA HIS A 225 -1.47 -5.40 -0.43
C HIS A 225 -1.03 -4.03 -0.91
N HIS A 226 -0.11 -3.99 -1.88
CA HIS A 226 0.32 -2.79 -2.58
C HIS A 226 -0.46 -2.66 -3.89
N LEU A 227 -1.51 -1.85 -3.92
CA LEU A 227 -2.29 -1.62 -5.15
C LEU A 227 -1.56 -0.69 -6.12
N ASP A 228 -0.67 0.13 -5.61
CA ASP A 228 0.19 1.01 -6.39
C ASP A 228 1.61 1.08 -5.81
N ALA A 229 2.56 1.42 -6.65
CA ALA A 229 3.94 1.64 -6.25
C ALA A 229 4.16 3.13 -5.92
N PRO A 230 4.71 3.47 -4.74
CA PRO A 230 5.14 4.83 -4.44
C PRO A 230 6.37 5.21 -5.28
N TRP A 231 6.66 6.53 -5.32
CA TRP A 231 7.80 7.03 -6.08
C TRP A 231 9.16 6.67 -5.48
N ARG A 232 9.23 6.47 -4.18
CA ARG A 232 10.48 6.17 -3.48
C ARG A 232 10.48 4.72 -3.01
N PRO A 233 11.53 3.96 -3.33
CA PRO A 233 11.65 2.58 -2.81
C PRO A 233 11.57 2.49 -1.28
N ALA A 234 12.13 3.47 -0.57
CA ALA A 234 12.05 3.55 0.90
C ALA A 234 10.60 3.61 1.44
N ASP A 235 9.64 4.09 0.64
CA ASP A 235 8.23 4.08 1.03
C ASP A 235 7.65 2.66 1.02
N ILE A 236 8.15 1.76 0.15
CA ILE A 236 7.80 0.33 0.18
C ILE A 236 8.34 -0.31 1.46
N GLU A 237 9.62 -0.12 1.75
CA GLU A 237 10.23 -0.64 2.99
C GLU A 237 9.51 -0.13 4.23
N GLN A 238 9.08 1.14 4.22
CA GLN A 238 8.30 1.72 5.30
C GLN A 238 6.92 1.08 5.43
N ARG A 239 6.23 0.77 4.31
CA ARG A 239 4.97 0.04 4.29
C ARG A 239 5.18 -1.37 4.85
N ASP A 240 6.17 -2.11 4.34
CA ASP A 240 6.47 -3.49 4.73
C ASP A 240 6.83 -3.58 6.22
N GLY A 241 7.54 -2.60 6.75
CA GLY A 241 7.83 -2.47 8.17
C GLY A 241 6.60 -2.29 9.08
N ARG A 242 5.37 -2.16 8.51
CA ARG A 242 4.13 -2.16 9.30
C ARG A 242 3.64 -3.57 9.63
N ILE A 243 3.97 -4.54 8.80
CA ILE A 243 3.57 -5.93 9.00
C ILE A 243 4.75 -6.78 9.49
N LEU A 244 5.94 -6.55 8.94
CA LEU A 244 7.20 -7.19 9.36
C LEU A 244 7.74 -6.51 10.62
N ARG A 245 7.01 -6.65 11.71
CA ARG A 245 7.27 -5.91 12.94
C ARG A 245 7.06 -6.79 14.18
N GLN A 246 7.88 -6.52 15.19
CA GLN A 246 7.72 -7.11 16.51
C GLN A 246 6.31 -6.87 17.07
N GLY A 247 5.76 -7.89 17.73
CA GLY A 247 4.40 -7.88 18.28
C GLY A 247 3.32 -8.31 17.29
N ASN A 248 3.68 -8.69 16.06
CA ASN A 248 2.78 -9.44 15.20
C ASN A 248 2.67 -10.88 15.73
N GLN A 249 1.45 -11.36 15.94
CA GLN A 249 1.19 -12.70 16.48
C GLN A 249 1.13 -13.78 15.39
N ASN A 250 1.17 -13.41 14.12
CA ASN A 250 1.27 -14.37 13.02
C ASN A 250 2.74 -14.77 12.83
N PRO A 251 3.08 -16.06 12.78
CA PRO A 251 4.44 -16.49 12.53
C PRO A 251 4.91 -16.21 11.10
N GLU A 252 3.96 -16.14 10.18
CA GLU A 252 4.17 -15.88 8.76
C GLU A 252 3.14 -14.89 8.24
N VAL A 253 3.58 -13.99 7.36
CA VAL A 253 2.74 -12.94 6.74
C VAL A 253 2.96 -12.87 5.24
N ARG A 254 2.01 -12.27 4.51
CA ARG A 254 2.08 -12.08 3.06
C ARG A 254 2.23 -10.60 2.73
N VAL A 255 3.10 -10.31 1.76
CA VAL A 255 3.20 -9.01 1.08
C VAL A 255 2.94 -9.25 -0.41
N LEU A 256 1.92 -8.58 -0.97
CA LEU A 256 1.43 -8.77 -2.34
C LEU A 256 1.39 -7.44 -3.10
#